data_e2107b7eae23588d3e740b5502b2e057
#
_entry.id   e2107b7eae23588d3e740b5502b2e057
#
_cell.length_a   1.000
_cell.length_b   1.000
_cell.length_c   1.000
_cell.angle_alpha   90.00
_cell.angle_beta   90.00
_cell.angle_gamma   90.00
#
_symmetry.space_group_name_H-M   'P 1'
#
loop_
_entity.id
_entity.type
_entity.pdbx_description
1 polymer ?
#
loop_
_entity_poly.entity_id
_entity_poly.type
_entity_poly.pdbx_seq_one_letter_code
_entity_poly.pdbx_strand_id
1 'polypeptide(L)'
;YALEYDRLAVMDKWLLSKMNSMVKTVDSNLDNYMIPEAARALQEFVDDMSNWYVRRSRDRFWAKGMEQDKINAYMTLYTALVTVAKAAAPMIPFMTEQIYQNLVRKIDPAALESVHLCDFPEVNESWIDAKLESDMDEVLKTVVMGRAARNTANIKNRQPIAQMYVKADHELSRFYVEIIEDELNVKQVTFTDDRSEEHTSELQSLAYLVCRL
;
A
#
# COMPACT_ATOMS: atom_id res chain seq x y z
N TYR A 1 -2.01 20.09 13.20
CA TYR A 1 -1.15 18.91 13.28
C TYR A 1 -0.13 18.95 12.14
N ALA A 2 1.07 18.43 12.37
CA ALA A 2 2.15 18.34 11.40
C ALA A 2 2.57 16.89 11.18
N LEU A 3 3.04 16.56 9.97
CA LEU A 3 3.60 15.26 9.64
C LEU A 3 5.05 15.21 10.13
N GLU A 4 5.36 14.32 11.07
CA GLU A 4 6.71 14.10 11.60
C GLU A 4 7.22 12.75 11.08
N TYR A 5 7.95 12.77 9.95
CA TYR A 5 8.37 11.54 9.22
C TYR A 5 9.09 10.51 10.10
N ASP A 6 9.95 10.95 11.01
CA ASP A 6 10.74 10.04 11.85
C ASP A 6 9.90 9.24 12.84
N ARG A 7 8.70 9.74 13.20
CA ARG A 7 7.77 9.10 14.13
C ARG A 7 6.69 8.28 13.46
N LEU A 8 6.73 8.17 12.13
CA LEU A 8 5.73 7.43 11.37
C LEU A 8 5.93 5.92 11.48
N ALA A 9 4.83 5.18 11.48
CA ALA A 9 4.85 3.73 11.36
C ALA A 9 5.36 3.29 9.96
N VAL A 10 5.81 2.05 9.86
CA VAL A 10 6.35 1.51 8.59
C VAL A 10 5.35 1.64 7.44
N MET A 11 4.06 1.36 7.69
CA MET A 11 3.01 1.51 6.68
C MET A 11 2.80 2.96 6.23
N ASP A 12 2.97 3.93 7.12
CA ASP A 12 2.86 5.35 6.78
C ASP A 12 4.03 5.76 5.86
N LYS A 13 5.25 5.33 6.23
CA LYS A 13 6.46 5.56 5.42
C LYS A 13 6.36 4.90 4.05
N TRP A 14 5.83 3.68 3.99
CA TRP A 14 5.57 2.99 2.73
C TRP A 14 4.61 3.78 1.82
N LEU A 15 3.49 4.26 2.35
CA LEU A 15 2.55 5.05 1.54
C LEU A 15 3.18 6.34 1.02
N LEU A 16 3.96 7.05 1.86
CA LEU A 16 4.64 8.28 1.45
C LEU A 16 5.76 8.02 0.44
N SER A 17 6.47 6.91 0.56
CA SER A 17 7.46 6.48 -0.44
C SER A 17 6.79 6.21 -1.79
N LYS A 18 5.76 5.36 -1.81
CA LYS A 18 4.97 5.05 -3.02
C LYS A 18 4.35 6.30 -3.63
N MET A 19 3.87 7.25 -2.81
CA MET A 19 3.35 8.54 -3.27
C MET A 19 4.42 9.34 -4.03
N ASN A 20 5.62 9.45 -3.48
CA ASN A 20 6.70 10.18 -4.13
C ASN A 20 7.18 9.47 -5.40
N SER A 21 7.27 8.13 -5.40
CA SER A 21 7.58 7.33 -6.59
C SER A 21 6.51 7.50 -7.68
N MET A 22 5.23 7.54 -7.30
CA MET A 22 4.12 7.83 -8.20
C MET A 22 4.22 9.24 -8.81
N VAL A 23 4.44 10.28 -8.00
CA VAL A 23 4.59 11.66 -8.49
C VAL A 23 5.72 11.75 -9.50
N LYS A 24 6.89 11.16 -9.19
CA LYS A 24 8.05 11.11 -10.09
C LYS A 24 7.73 10.42 -11.42
N THR A 25 7.01 9.31 -11.36
CA THR A 25 6.60 8.54 -12.56
C THR A 25 5.59 9.32 -13.39
N VAL A 26 4.60 9.95 -12.76
CA VAL A 26 3.57 10.74 -13.44
C VAL A 26 4.19 11.97 -14.11
N ASP A 27 5.04 12.70 -13.42
CA ASP A 27 5.74 13.88 -13.94
C ASP A 27 6.57 13.52 -15.19
N SER A 28 7.43 12.48 -15.07
CA SER A 28 8.24 12.00 -16.19
C SER A 28 7.40 11.52 -17.38
N ASN A 29 6.27 10.85 -17.14
CA ASN A 29 5.39 10.40 -18.22
C ASN A 29 4.67 11.57 -18.90
N LEU A 30 4.24 12.57 -18.14
CA LEU A 30 3.62 13.78 -18.71
C LEU A 30 4.61 14.57 -19.56
N ASP A 31 5.86 14.72 -19.12
CA ASP A 31 6.93 15.37 -19.88
C ASP A 31 7.20 14.68 -21.23
N ASN A 32 7.00 13.37 -21.28
CA ASN A 32 7.16 12.56 -22.49
C ASN A 32 5.86 12.34 -23.27
N TYR A 33 4.78 13.04 -22.93
CA TYR A 33 3.45 12.89 -23.53
C TYR A 33 2.84 11.48 -23.41
N MET A 34 3.28 10.69 -22.44
CA MET A 34 2.78 9.34 -22.15
C MET A 34 1.60 9.38 -21.16
N ILE A 35 0.50 9.99 -21.61
CA ILE A 35 -0.68 10.24 -20.75
C ILE A 35 -1.31 8.94 -20.19
N PRO A 36 -1.48 7.85 -20.99
CA PRO A 36 -2.03 6.59 -20.44
C PRO A 36 -1.17 5.98 -19.35
N GLU A 37 0.15 6.07 -19.45
CA GLU A 37 1.11 5.56 -18.47
C GLU A 37 1.04 6.38 -17.17
N ALA A 38 0.95 7.70 -17.28
CA ALA A 38 0.73 8.59 -16.15
C ALA A 38 -0.58 8.27 -15.40
N ALA A 39 -1.67 8.05 -16.14
CA ALA A 39 -2.96 7.68 -15.57
C ALA A 39 -2.92 6.31 -14.87
N ARG A 40 -2.21 5.32 -15.43
CA ARG A 40 -2.03 4.00 -14.79
C ARG A 40 -1.25 4.12 -13.49
N ALA A 41 -0.16 4.89 -13.45
CA ALA A 41 0.62 5.09 -12.23
C ALA A 41 -0.23 5.72 -11.10
N LEU A 42 -1.09 6.69 -11.43
CA LEU A 42 -2.06 7.25 -10.48
C LEU A 42 -3.07 6.20 -10.00
N GLN A 43 -3.62 5.40 -10.92
CA GLN A 43 -4.58 4.35 -10.57
C GLN A 43 -3.96 3.29 -9.66
N GLU A 44 -2.77 2.80 -9.97
CA GLU A 44 -2.04 1.81 -9.16
C GLU A 44 -1.80 2.34 -7.74
N PHE A 45 -1.37 3.60 -7.61
CA PHE A 45 -1.17 4.21 -6.30
C PHE A 45 -2.49 4.34 -5.51
N VAL A 46 -3.59 4.75 -6.15
CA VAL A 46 -4.90 4.86 -5.50
C VAL A 46 -5.40 3.49 -5.05
N ASP A 47 -5.18 2.44 -5.85
CA ASP A 47 -5.51 1.07 -5.49
C ASP A 47 -4.70 0.58 -4.29
N ASP A 48 -3.38 0.82 -4.25
CA ASP A 48 -2.51 0.49 -3.12
C ASP A 48 -2.92 1.26 -1.87
N MET A 49 -3.15 2.57 -1.97
CA MET A 49 -3.59 3.41 -0.87
C MET A 49 -4.92 2.90 -0.28
N SER A 50 -5.91 2.60 -1.12
CA SER A 50 -7.25 2.19 -0.70
C SER A 50 -7.26 0.77 -0.13
N ASN A 51 -6.72 -0.20 -0.89
CA ASN A 51 -6.85 -1.61 -0.58
C ASN A 51 -5.86 -2.09 0.48
N TRP A 52 -4.75 -1.38 0.67
CA TRP A 52 -3.71 -1.77 1.62
C TRP A 52 -3.61 -0.78 2.77
N TYR A 53 -3.28 0.47 2.51
CA TYR A 53 -3.06 1.43 3.58
C TYR A 53 -4.33 1.72 4.38
N VAL A 54 -5.40 2.19 3.72
CA VAL A 54 -6.65 2.57 4.40
C VAL A 54 -7.29 1.37 5.08
N ARG A 55 -7.36 0.24 4.39
CA ARG A 55 -7.98 -0.97 4.94
C ARG A 55 -7.22 -1.50 6.17
N ARG A 56 -5.89 -1.55 6.13
CA ARG A 56 -5.06 -2.03 7.26
C ARG A 56 -4.94 -1.02 8.39
N SER A 57 -5.04 0.27 8.09
CA SER A 57 -5.02 1.34 9.10
C SER A 57 -6.41 1.60 9.72
N ARG A 58 -7.41 0.79 9.39
CA ARG A 58 -8.80 1.02 9.84
C ARG A 58 -8.91 1.15 11.35
N ASP A 59 -8.28 0.27 12.10
CA ASP A 59 -8.35 0.28 13.58
C ASP A 59 -7.69 1.53 14.16
N ARG A 60 -6.62 2.04 13.52
CA ARG A 60 -5.97 3.30 13.89
C ARG A 60 -6.90 4.49 13.69
N PHE A 61 -7.62 4.54 12.56
CA PHE A 61 -8.59 5.62 12.29
C PHE A 61 -9.77 5.60 13.25
N TRP A 62 -10.19 4.42 13.70
CA TRP A 62 -11.36 4.25 14.57
C TRP A 62 -11.00 4.19 16.07
N ALA A 63 -9.72 4.22 16.43
CA ALA A 63 -9.27 4.25 17.82
C ALA A 63 -9.91 5.42 18.59
N LYS A 64 -10.15 5.24 19.89
CA LYS A 64 -10.68 6.30 20.74
C LYS A 64 -9.61 7.36 21.01
N GLY A 65 -10.02 8.62 21.06
CA GLY A 65 -9.10 9.74 21.30
C GLY A 65 -8.33 10.16 20.04
N MET A 66 -7.37 11.06 20.20
CA MET A 66 -6.49 11.61 19.17
C MET A 66 -5.04 11.41 19.59
N GLU A 67 -4.64 10.16 19.76
CA GLU A 67 -3.26 9.80 20.07
C GLU A 67 -2.35 10.01 18.85
N GLN A 68 -1.04 10.09 19.08
CA GLN A 68 -0.07 10.41 18.04
C GLN A 68 -0.13 9.46 16.84
N ASP A 69 -0.32 8.17 17.06
CA ASP A 69 -0.44 7.19 15.98
C ASP A 69 -1.63 7.45 15.07
N LYS A 70 -2.78 7.81 15.64
CA LYS A 70 -3.97 8.21 14.88
C LYS A 70 -3.74 9.50 14.11
N ILE A 71 -3.10 10.49 14.72
CA ILE A 71 -2.73 11.75 14.06
C ILE A 71 -1.81 11.46 12.87
N ASN A 72 -0.80 10.63 13.06
CA ASN A 72 0.13 10.22 12.00
C ASN A 72 -0.61 9.56 10.84
N ALA A 73 -1.54 8.64 11.12
CA ALA A 73 -2.34 7.98 10.09
C ALA A 73 -3.20 8.98 9.29
N TYR A 74 -3.88 9.91 9.97
CA TYR A 74 -4.66 10.95 9.29
C TYR A 74 -3.79 11.90 8.48
N MET A 75 -2.67 12.36 9.03
CA MET A 75 -1.77 13.28 8.31
C MET A 75 -1.14 12.62 7.09
N THR A 76 -0.77 11.35 7.20
CA THR A 76 -0.25 10.57 6.06
C THR A 76 -1.31 10.44 4.96
N LEU A 77 -2.52 10.04 5.32
CA LEU A 77 -3.62 9.91 4.35
C LEU A 77 -4.01 11.27 3.74
N TYR A 78 -4.07 12.33 4.55
CA TYR A 78 -4.34 13.68 4.06
C TYR A 78 -3.29 14.14 3.04
N THR A 79 -2.01 13.95 3.36
CA THR A 79 -0.90 14.29 2.46
C THR A 79 -1.02 13.53 1.13
N ALA A 80 -1.27 12.21 1.20
CA ALA A 80 -1.44 11.38 0.02
C ALA A 80 -2.63 11.82 -0.85
N LEU A 81 -3.80 12.08 -0.25
CA LEU A 81 -5.00 12.52 -0.97
C LEU A 81 -4.84 13.88 -1.63
N VAL A 82 -4.22 14.84 -0.95
CA VAL A 82 -3.97 16.18 -1.52
C VAL A 82 -2.95 16.09 -2.67
N THR A 83 -1.91 15.29 -2.51
CA THR A 83 -0.90 15.06 -3.56
C THR A 83 -1.52 14.39 -4.79
N VAL A 84 -2.33 13.35 -4.61
CA VAL A 84 -3.08 12.71 -5.71
C VAL A 84 -4.03 13.71 -6.39
N ALA A 85 -4.75 14.52 -5.62
CA ALA A 85 -5.65 15.53 -6.20
C ALA A 85 -4.90 16.52 -7.09
N LYS A 86 -3.74 16.99 -6.67
CA LYS A 86 -2.90 17.88 -7.47
C LYS A 86 -2.33 17.18 -8.72
N ALA A 87 -1.77 15.98 -8.56
CA ALA A 87 -1.16 15.25 -9.67
C ALA A 87 -2.19 14.80 -10.74
N ALA A 88 -3.41 14.46 -10.31
CA ALA A 88 -4.49 14.01 -11.20
C ALA A 88 -5.33 15.16 -11.77
N ALA A 89 -5.17 16.39 -11.30
CA ALA A 89 -5.97 17.54 -11.72
C ALA A 89 -6.04 17.74 -13.23
N PRO A 90 -4.96 17.57 -14.03
CA PRO A 90 -5.04 17.67 -15.49
C PRO A 90 -5.92 16.61 -16.16
N MET A 91 -6.12 15.44 -15.53
CA MET A 91 -6.81 14.28 -16.11
C MET A 91 -8.26 14.19 -15.66
N ILE A 92 -8.53 14.46 -14.37
CA ILE A 92 -9.88 14.35 -13.76
C ILE A 92 -10.24 15.65 -13.01
N PRO A 93 -10.37 16.78 -13.70
CA PRO A 93 -10.42 18.13 -13.10
C PRO A 93 -11.56 18.32 -12.09
N PHE A 94 -12.74 17.80 -12.35
CA PHE A 94 -13.91 18.03 -11.48
C PHE A 94 -13.81 17.29 -10.16
N MET A 95 -13.35 16.03 -10.18
CA MET A 95 -13.22 15.23 -8.96
C MET A 95 -12.09 15.77 -8.08
N THR A 96 -10.96 16.10 -8.66
CA THR A 96 -9.81 16.64 -7.93
C THR A 96 -10.12 18.00 -7.32
N GLU A 97 -10.86 18.85 -8.03
CA GLU A 97 -11.35 20.10 -7.47
C GLU A 97 -12.26 19.87 -6.26
N GLN A 98 -13.19 18.93 -6.35
CA GLN A 98 -14.08 18.60 -5.23
C GLN A 98 -13.31 18.07 -4.01
N ILE A 99 -12.30 17.26 -4.23
CA ILE A 99 -11.40 16.76 -3.16
C ILE A 99 -10.66 17.93 -2.52
N TYR A 100 -10.06 18.80 -3.33
CA TYR A 100 -9.30 19.96 -2.87
C TYR A 100 -10.18 20.93 -2.06
N GLN A 101 -11.37 21.26 -2.54
CA GLN A 101 -12.30 22.14 -1.82
C GLN A 101 -12.67 21.57 -0.46
N ASN A 102 -12.89 20.26 -0.37
CA ASN A 102 -13.27 19.62 0.91
C ASN A 102 -12.11 19.44 1.88
N LEU A 103 -10.93 19.10 1.38
CA LEU A 103 -9.78 18.76 2.24
C LEU A 103 -8.89 19.97 2.56
N VAL A 104 -8.78 20.93 1.65
CA VAL A 104 -7.86 22.07 1.78
C VAL A 104 -8.62 23.35 2.06
N ARG A 105 -9.45 23.81 1.12
CA ARG A 105 -10.13 25.11 1.21
C ARG A 105 -11.08 25.24 2.40
N LYS A 106 -11.77 24.18 2.72
CA LYS A 106 -12.69 24.14 3.89
C LYS A 106 -11.96 24.30 5.22
N ILE A 107 -10.71 23.88 5.28
CA ILE A 107 -9.86 23.93 6.48
C ILE A 107 -9.05 25.21 6.52
N ASP A 108 -8.46 25.60 5.38
CA ASP A 108 -7.65 26.79 5.22
C ASP A 108 -8.24 27.69 4.11
N PRO A 109 -9.05 28.70 4.48
CA PRO A 109 -9.59 29.68 3.52
C PRO A 109 -8.54 30.55 2.83
N ALA A 110 -7.30 30.61 3.34
CA ALA A 110 -6.22 31.36 2.72
C ALA A 110 -5.48 30.56 1.63
N ALA A 111 -5.71 29.26 1.52
CA ALA A 111 -5.17 28.45 0.43
C ALA A 111 -5.69 28.94 -0.94
N LEU A 112 -5.02 28.53 -2.02
CA LEU A 112 -5.44 28.89 -3.39
C LEU A 112 -6.89 28.46 -3.65
N GLU A 113 -7.64 29.25 -4.44
CA GLU A 113 -9.07 29.03 -4.64
C GLU A 113 -9.43 27.72 -5.33
N SER A 114 -8.51 27.17 -6.11
CA SER A 114 -8.71 25.95 -6.90
C SER A 114 -7.46 25.10 -6.92
N VAL A 115 -7.61 23.78 -7.02
CA VAL A 115 -6.50 22.86 -7.26
C VAL A 115 -5.73 23.18 -8.55
N HIS A 116 -6.42 23.75 -9.53
CA HIS A 116 -5.86 24.13 -10.83
C HIS A 116 -4.96 25.37 -10.79
N LEU A 117 -4.94 26.08 -9.68
CA LEU A 117 -4.01 27.19 -9.41
C LEU A 117 -2.77 26.74 -8.64
N CYS A 118 -2.77 25.50 -8.15
CA CYS A 118 -1.64 24.93 -7.43
C CYS A 118 -0.55 24.46 -8.40
N ASP A 119 0.70 24.53 -7.94
CA ASP A 119 1.80 23.89 -8.64
C ASP A 119 1.66 22.36 -8.62
N PHE A 120 2.24 21.70 -9.64
CA PHE A 120 2.35 20.24 -9.64
C PHE A 120 3.13 19.77 -8.42
N PRO A 121 2.80 18.60 -7.81
CA PRO A 121 3.47 18.14 -6.61
C PRO A 121 4.97 17.93 -6.83
N GLU A 122 5.78 18.45 -5.92
CA GLU A 122 7.21 18.20 -5.92
C GLU A 122 7.54 16.85 -5.26
N VAL A 123 8.56 16.16 -5.80
CA VAL A 123 9.04 14.89 -5.26
C VAL A 123 9.96 15.14 -4.08
N ASN A 124 9.68 14.52 -2.95
CA ASN A 124 10.63 14.46 -1.84
C ASN A 124 11.44 13.16 -1.94
N GLU A 125 12.61 13.23 -2.58
CA GLU A 125 13.50 12.07 -2.79
C GLU A 125 13.94 11.42 -1.46
N SER A 126 14.01 12.17 -0.36
CA SER A 126 14.40 11.62 0.94
C SER A 126 13.35 10.69 1.56
N TRP A 127 12.13 10.68 1.06
CA TRP A 127 11.05 9.81 1.50
C TRP A 127 10.92 8.55 0.64
N ILE A 128 11.64 8.48 -0.47
CA ILE A 128 11.64 7.29 -1.34
C ILE A 128 12.56 6.23 -0.74
N ASP A 129 11.98 5.11 -0.33
CA ASP A 129 12.68 3.91 0.15
C ASP A 129 12.37 2.73 -0.79
N ALA A 130 13.25 2.54 -1.77
CA ALA A 130 13.09 1.50 -2.78
C ALA A 130 13.07 0.09 -2.17
N LYS A 131 13.79 -0.13 -1.04
CA LYS A 131 13.77 -1.42 -0.37
C LYS A 131 12.41 -1.68 0.29
N LEU A 132 11.89 -0.69 1.00
CA LEU A 132 10.58 -0.77 1.63
C LEU A 132 9.46 -1.02 0.59
N GLU A 133 9.52 -0.33 -0.56
CA GLU A 133 8.57 -0.54 -1.66
C GLU A 133 8.69 -1.96 -2.22
N SER A 134 9.92 -2.44 -2.49
CA SER A 134 10.17 -3.78 -3.01
C SER A 134 9.69 -4.88 -2.05
N ASP A 135 10.01 -4.76 -0.76
CA ASP A 135 9.59 -5.73 0.26
C ASP A 135 8.05 -5.81 0.36
N MET A 136 7.37 -4.65 0.30
CA MET A 136 5.90 -4.63 0.28
C MET A 136 5.32 -5.17 -1.02
N ASP A 137 5.91 -4.93 -2.17
CA ASP A 137 5.47 -5.50 -3.44
C ASP A 137 5.55 -7.04 -3.41
N GLU A 138 6.55 -7.62 -2.73
CA GLU A 138 6.62 -9.06 -2.50
C GLU A 138 5.52 -9.57 -1.57
N VAL A 139 5.20 -8.82 -0.51
CA VAL A 139 4.05 -9.13 0.35
C VAL A 139 2.76 -9.17 -0.48
N LEU A 140 2.53 -8.15 -1.30
CA LEU A 140 1.36 -8.05 -2.16
C LEU A 140 1.25 -9.25 -3.11
N LYS A 141 2.33 -9.60 -3.80
CA LYS A 141 2.40 -10.77 -4.69
C LYS A 141 2.12 -12.06 -3.92
N THR A 142 2.75 -12.24 -2.76
CA THR A 142 2.56 -13.43 -1.91
C THR A 142 1.11 -13.58 -1.48
N VAL A 143 0.45 -12.49 -1.09
CA VAL A 143 -0.97 -12.51 -0.70
C VAL A 143 -1.87 -12.86 -1.88
N VAL A 144 -1.62 -12.31 -3.07
CA VAL A 144 -2.39 -12.65 -4.28
C VAL A 144 -2.25 -14.13 -4.61
N MET A 145 -1.02 -14.67 -4.61
CA MET A 145 -0.77 -16.09 -4.87
C MET A 145 -1.36 -16.99 -3.79
N GLY A 146 -1.24 -16.60 -2.52
CA GLY A 146 -1.84 -17.34 -1.41
C GLY A 146 -3.36 -17.43 -1.52
N ARG A 147 -4.04 -16.34 -1.92
CA ARG A 147 -5.48 -16.35 -2.19
C ARG A 147 -5.84 -17.24 -3.37
N ALA A 148 -5.06 -17.21 -4.45
CA ALA A 148 -5.26 -18.08 -5.62
C ALA A 148 -5.09 -19.56 -5.22
N ALA A 149 -4.06 -19.90 -4.47
CA ALA A 149 -3.84 -21.26 -3.98
C ALA A 149 -4.95 -21.75 -3.05
N ARG A 150 -5.48 -20.88 -2.15
CA ARG A 150 -6.66 -21.21 -1.31
C ARG A 150 -7.88 -21.49 -2.17
N ASN A 151 -8.14 -20.68 -3.20
CA ASN A 151 -9.26 -20.89 -4.13
C ASN A 151 -9.13 -22.22 -4.88
N THR A 152 -7.94 -22.56 -5.37
CA THR A 152 -7.66 -23.84 -6.04
C THR A 152 -7.89 -25.04 -5.11
N ALA A 153 -7.50 -24.91 -3.84
CA ALA A 153 -7.71 -25.94 -2.81
C ALA A 153 -9.14 -25.94 -2.22
N ASN A 154 -10.05 -25.06 -2.68
CA ASN A 154 -11.40 -24.87 -2.11
C ASN A 154 -11.41 -24.52 -0.62
N ILE A 155 -10.35 -23.88 -0.11
CA ILE A 155 -10.25 -23.45 1.29
C ILE A 155 -10.81 -22.02 1.40
N LYS A 156 -11.86 -21.84 2.19
CA LYS A 156 -12.48 -20.51 2.41
C LYS A 156 -11.50 -19.56 3.11
N ASN A 157 -11.48 -18.28 2.74
CA ASN A 157 -10.59 -17.30 3.36
C ASN A 157 -10.73 -17.18 4.89
N ARG A 158 -11.90 -17.45 5.43
CA ARG A 158 -12.16 -17.45 6.90
C ARG A 158 -11.67 -18.70 7.62
N GLN A 159 -11.31 -19.77 6.89
CA GLN A 159 -10.79 -20.98 7.49
C GLN A 159 -9.30 -20.76 7.79
N PRO A 160 -8.87 -20.87 9.06
CA PRO A 160 -7.45 -20.72 9.39
C PRO A 160 -6.63 -21.89 8.83
N ILE A 161 -5.44 -21.60 8.36
CA ILE A 161 -4.43 -22.56 7.90
C ILE A 161 -3.32 -22.60 8.95
N ALA A 162 -2.84 -23.79 9.30
CA ALA A 162 -1.80 -23.93 10.31
C ALA A 162 -0.46 -23.38 9.82
N GLN A 163 -0.08 -23.71 8.58
CA GLN A 163 1.21 -23.33 8.03
C GLN A 163 1.12 -23.11 6.53
N MET A 164 1.91 -22.16 6.05
CA MET A 164 2.10 -21.83 4.64
C MET A 164 3.59 -21.77 4.35
N TYR A 165 4.00 -22.40 3.27
CA TYR A 165 5.36 -22.31 2.77
C TYR A 165 5.40 -21.36 1.56
N VAL A 166 6.33 -20.43 1.60
CA VAL A 166 6.59 -19.48 0.51
C VAL A 166 7.98 -19.74 -0.01
N LYS A 167 8.09 -20.03 -1.30
CA LYS A 167 9.38 -20.11 -1.94
C LYS A 167 9.81 -18.71 -2.36
N ALA A 168 10.90 -18.22 -1.78
CA ALA A 168 11.49 -16.93 -2.11
C ALA A 168 13.02 -17.02 -1.97
N ASP A 169 13.71 -16.15 -2.70
CA ASP A 169 15.18 -16.09 -2.68
C ASP A 169 15.73 -15.45 -1.39
N HIS A 170 14.88 -14.81 -0.60
CA HIS A 170 15.24 -14.20 0.70
C HIS A 170 14.06 -14.21 1.67
N GLU A 171 14.36 -14.06 2.95
CA GLU A 171 13.34 -13.94 4.00
C GLU A 171 12.94 -12.48 4.20
N LEU A 172 11.63 -12.25 4.28
CA LEU A 172 11.09 -10.96 4.68
C LEU A 172 11.18 -10.78 6.20
N SER A 173 11.31 -9.53 6.66
CA SER A 173 11.31 -9.24 8.08
C SER A 173 9.96 -9.63 8.74
N ARG A 174 9.97 -9.84 10.07
CA ARG A 174 8.79 -10.26 10.83
C ARG A 174 7.56 -9.37 10.59
N PHE A 175 7.76 -8.06 10.43
CA PHE A 175 6.69 -7.12 10.12
C PHE A 175 5.92 -7.51 8.84
N TYR A 176 6.62 -7.85 7.76
CA TYR A 176 6.00 -8.24 6.49
C TYR A 176 5.34 -9.61 6.56
N VAL A 177 5.97 -10.54 7.31
CA VAL A 177 5.42 -11.88 7.54
C VAL A 177 4.07 -11.79 8.25
N GLU A 178 3.94 -10.95 9.28
CA GLU A 178 2.68 -10.72 9.99
C GLU A 178 1.58 -10.18 9.07
N ILE A 179 1.93 -9.33 8.11
CA ILE A 179 0.95 -8.86 7.10
C ILE A 179 0.42 -10.05 6.28
N ILE A 180 1.30 -10.94 5.83
CA ILE A 180 0.91 -12.12 5.04
C ILE A 180 0.05 -13.08 5.88
N GLU A 181 0.45 -13.34 7.12
CA GLU A 181 -0.27 -14.19 8.07
C GLU A 181 -1.70 -13.69 8.30
N ASP A 182 -1.86 -12.40 8.55
CA ASP A 182 -3.16 -11.75 8.74
C ASP A 182 -4.04 -11.81 7.49
N GLU A 183 -3.47 -11.45 6.32
CA GLU A 183 -4.22 -11.35 5.06
C GLU A 183 -4.70 -12.72 4.56
N LEU A 184 -3.93 -13.75 4.83
CA LEU A 184 -4.22 -15.11 4.39
C LEU A 184 -4.84 -15.98 5.48
N ASN A 185 -5.02 -15.45 6.69
CA ASN A 185 -5.51 -16.21 7.84
C ASN A 185 -4.68 -17.49 8.06
N VAL A 186 -3.37 -17.34 8.12
CA VAL A 186 -2.38 -18.40 8.33
C VAL A 186 -1.70 -18.16 9.67
N LYS A 187 -1.49 -19.22 10.45
CA LYS A 187 -0.84 -19.11 11.78
C LYS A 187 0.66 -18.93 11.70
N GLN A 188 1.28 -19.50 10.66
CA GLN A 188 2.72 -19.42 10.45
C GLN A 188 3.05 -19.45 8.97
N VAL A 189 3.88 -18.50 8.53
CA VAL A 189 4.48 -18.47 7.20
C VAL A 189 5.96 -18.81 7.33
N THR A 190 6.45 -19.74 6.51
CA THR A 190 7.84 -20.17 6.46
C THR A 190 8.38 -19.95 5.05
N PHE A 191 9.48 -19.21 4.96
CA PHE A 191 10.20 -19.05 3.70
C PHE A 191 11.16 -20.23 3.51
N THR A 192 11.22 -20.77 2.30
CA THR A 192 12.07 -21.91 1.98
C THR A 192 12.72 -21.73 0.61
N ASP A 193 13.98 -22.10 0.52
CA ASP A 193 14.73 -22.16 -0.75
C ASP A 193 14.67 -23.57 -1.38
N ASP A 194 14.17 -24.57 -0.63
CA ASP A 194 14.26 -25.97 -1.00
C ASP A 194 13.19 -26.40 -2.03
N ARG A 195 13.65 -27.17 -3.02
CA ARG A 195 12.83 -27.82 -4.05
C ARG A 195 12.24 -29.15 -3.63
N SER A 196 12.44 -29.59 -2.38
CA SER A 196 12.06 -30.94 -1.97
C SER A 196 10.55 -31.13 -2.02
N GLU A 197 10.13 -32.06 -2.87
CA GLU A 197 8.76 -32.58 -2.98
C GLU A 197 8.32 -33.39 -1.74
N GLU A 198 9.21 -33.54 -0.74
CA GLU A 198 8.97 -34.32 0.46
C GLU A 198 7.84 -33.78 1.36
N HIS A 199 7.55 -32.49 1.29
CA HIS A 199 6.44 -31.91 2.04
C HIS A 199 5.05 -32.15 1.41
N THR A 200 4.98 -32.69 0.20
CA THR A 200 3.69 -33.00 -0.47
C THR A 200 3.02 -34.25 0.05
N SER A 201 3.75 -35.17 0.66
CA SER A 201 3.19 -36.44 1.18
C SER A 201 2.54 -36.33 2.56
N GLU A 202 2.94 -35.34 3.37
CA GLU A 202 2.29 -35.04 4.67
C GLU A 202 1.04 -34.14 4.54
N LEU A 203 0.79 -33.60 3.35
CA LEU A 203 -0.28 -32.64 3.05
C LEU A 203 -1.71 -33.19 3.15
N GLN A 204 -1.89 -34.49 3.36
CA GLN A 204 -3.22 -35.11 3.41
C GLN A 204 -3.94 -34.98 4.75
N SER A 205 -3.27 -34.58 5.83
CA SER A 205 -3.90 -34.52 7.17
C SER A 205 -3.96 -33.15 7.83
N LEU A 206 -3.26 -32.12 7.29
CA LEU A 206 -3.22 -30.76 7.82
C LEU A 206 -3.28 -29.77 6.65
N ALA A 207 -4.01 -28.66 6.79
CA ALA A 207 -4.16 -27.66 5.72
C ALA A 207 -2.85 -26.90 5.52
N TYR A 208 -1.99 -27.39 4.65
CA TYR A 208 -0.78 -26.70 4.18
C TYR A 208 -1.04 -26.00 2.86
N LEU A 209 -0.41 -24.88 2.65
CA LEU A 209 -0.46 -24.13 1.41
C LEU A 209 0.98 -23.85 0.93
N VAL A 210 1.29 -24.21 -0.31
CA VAL A 210 2.59 -23.92 -0.93
C VAL A 210 2.39 -22.87 -2.02
N CYS A 211 3.05 -21.72 -1.88
CA CYS A 211 3.10 -20.68 -2.89
C CYS A 211 4.52 -20.55 -3.44
N ARG A 212 4.64 -20.32 -4.75
CA ARG A 212 5.91 -20.02 -5.41
C ARG A 212 5.87 -18.58 -5.90
N LEU A 213 6.84 -17.78 -5.49
CA LEU A 213 7.10 -16.44 -6.01
C LEU A 213 7.81 -16.48 -7.36
#